data_044570e6d681a153276d6a20c4df2c07
#
_entry.id   044570e6d681a153276d6a20c4df2c07
#
_cell.length_a   1.000
_cell.length_b   1.000
_cell.length_c   1.000
_cell.angle_alpha   90.00
_cell.angle_beta   90.00
_cell.angle_gamma   90.00
#
_symmetry.space_group_name_H-M   'P 1'
#
loop_
_entity.id
_entity.type
_entity.pdbx_description
1 polymer ?
#
loop_
_entity_poly.entity_id
_entity_poly.type
_entity_poly.pdbx_seq_one_letter_code
_entity_poly.pdbx_strand_id
1 'polypeptide(L)'
;MPFDKDVSLDPELLGKVFENLLASYNPETQQTARKQTGSFYTPREIVQYMVDESLVTHLKRTVGNELESEYRKLLDYADNEILLTEQQKLAIMQSLYNCKILDPACGSGAFPVGVLQQMVHILKQIDPDNSRWKNMLLQFAIDETAEAYLNSTAEERREAVADIERAFDENVNYPDYARKLHLIENCIYGVDIQPIAIQISKLRFFISLVIDQKRNNNPADNFGIRPLPNLEAKFVAANSLLGLKRTEASLFDSEEIKQKERQLKIAKHKIFSARRPTTKEKWRNEVVRLRKEIADLLLEKDCIGNEQAAQLAQWDMFDQNTFAPFFDPEWMFGIKEGFDILIANPPYIST
;
A
#
# COMPACT_ATOMS: atom_id res chain seq x y z
N MET A 1 -2.72 -0.92 37.82
CA MET A 1 -3.83 -1.48 37.05
C MET A 1 -3.22 -2.32 35.97
N PRO A 2 -3.52 -3.62 35.87
CA PRO A 2 -2.98 -4.45 34.81
C PRO A 2 -3.69 -4.12 33.51
N PHE A 3 -2.97 -3.53 32.57
CA PHE A 3 -3.38 -3.34 31.17
C PHE A 3 -3.24 -4.63 30.34
N ASP A 4 -3.22 -5.79 30.99
CA ASP A 4 -2.93 -7.09 30.40
C ASP A 4 -4.18 -7.90 30.03
N LYS A 5 -5.32 -7.26 29.91
CA LYS A 5 -6.53 -7.91 29.36
C LYS A 5 -6.96 -7.21 28.11
N ASP A 6 -6.54 -7.77 26.98
CA ASP A 6 -7.23 -7.81 25.68
C ASP A 6 -8.08 -6.57 25.31
N VAL A 7 -7.50 -5.39 25.32
CA VAL A 7 -7.97 -4.35 24.42
C VAL A 7 -7.31 -4.66 23.07
N SER A 8 -7.93 -5.55 22.32
CA SER A 8 -7.66 -5.70 20.90
C SER A 8 -7.85 -4.31 20.30
N LEU A 9 -6.76 -3.62 19.98
CA LEU A 9 -6.78 -2.40 19.19
C LEU A 9 -7.22 -2.80 17.77
N ASP A 10 -8.55 -2.91 17.59
CA ASP A 10 -9.13 -3.15 16.28
C ASP A 10 -8.83 -1.94 15.41
N PRO A 11 -8.09 -2.11 14.29
CA PRO A 11 -7.83 -1.03 13.33
C PRO A 11 -9.13 -0.34 12.85
N GLU A 12 -10.26 -1.06 12.88
CA GLU A 12 -11.57 -0.54 12.52
C GLU A 12 -12.12 0.43 13.57
N LEU A 13 -11.92 0.17 14.85
CA LEU A 13 -12.34 1.06 15.93
C LEU A 13 -11.66 2.43 15.80
N LEU A 14 -10.40 2.46 15.42
CA LEU A 14 -9.67 3.70 15.18
C LEU A 14 -10.29 4.52 14.04
N GLY A 15 -10.69 3.86 12.95
CA GLY A 15 -11.42 4.49 11.85
C GLY A 15 -12.73 5.14 12.32
N LYS A 16 -13.55 4.42 13.09
CA LYS A 16 -14.82 4.93 13.64
C LYS A 16 -14.63 6.11 14.60
N VAL A 17 -13.62 6.03 15.48
CA VAL A 17 -13.31 7.12 16.42
C VAL A 17 -12.92 8.38 15.65
N PHE A 18 -12.07 8.24 14.64
CA PHE A 18 -11.65 9.37 13.83
C PHE A 18 -12.79 10.02 13.05
N GLU A 19 -13.64 9.23 12.43
CA GLU A 19 -14.79 9.74 11.68
C GLU A 19 -15.81 10.42 12.58
N ASN A 20 -15.97 9.94 13.82
CA ASN A 20 -16.75 10.63 14.83
C ASN A 20 -16.13 11.98 15.23
N LEU A 21 -14.79 12.08 15.28
CA LEU A 21 -14.10 13.35 15.50
C LEU A 21 -14.32 14.32 14.35
N LEU A 22 -14.26 13.84 13.09
CA LEU A 22 -14.58 14.65 11.90
C LEU A 22 -16.05 15.08 11.86
N ALA A 23 -16.95 14.32 12.47
CA ALA A 23 -18.35 14.66 12.61
C ALA A 23 -18.62 15.68 13.71
N SER A 24 -17.63 15.94 14.60
CA SER A 24 -17.79 16.92 15.68
C SER A 24 -17.89 18.32 15.15
N TYR A 25 -18.77 19.11 15.77
CA TYR A 25 -19.01 20.51 15.41
C TYR A 25 -17.83 21.37 15.88
N ASN A 26 -17.27 22.17 14.98
CA ASN A 26 -16.29 23.19 15.35
C ASN A 26 -17.03 24.49 15.70
N PRO A 27 -16.99 24.96 16.95
CA PRO A 27 -17.70 26.17 17.36
C PRO A 27 -17.15 27.47 16.73
N GLU A 28 -15.88 27.46 16.29
CA GLU A 28 -15.25 28.63 15.65
C GLU A 28 -15.70 28.81 14.20
N THR A 29 -15.80 27.71 13.45
CA THR A 29 -16.21 27.75 12.03
C THR A 29 -17.70 27.58 11.81
N GLN A 30 -18.45 27.25 12.87
CA GLN A 30 -19.89 26.94 12.86
C GLN A 30 -20.26 25.79 11.87
N GLN A 31 -19.32 24.97 11.50
CA GLN A 31 -19.50 23.84 10.60
C GLN A 31 -18.87 22.57 11.18
N THR A 32 -19.37 21.41 10.78
CA THR A 32 -18.67 20.16 11.05
C THR A 32 -17.55 19.98 10.01
N ALA A 33 -16.41 19.44 10.41
CA ALA A 33 -15.35 19.09 9.46
C ALA A 33 -15.88 18.20 8.33
N ARG A 34 -16.86 17.33 8.61
CA ARG A 34 -17.57 16.49 7.63
C ARG A 34 -18.25 17.31 6.52
N LYS A 35 -18.88 18.45 6.81
CA LYS A 35 -19.49 19.33 5.79
C LYS A 35 -18.45 20.01 4.91
N GLN A 36 -17.28 20.33 5.46
CA GLN A 36 -16.19 20.96 4.72
C GLN A 36 -15.45 19.97 3.82
N THR A 37 -15.35 18.70 4.22
CA THR A 37 -14.51 17.71 3.58
C THR A 37 -15.30 16.68 2.77
N GLY A 38 -16.63 16.63 2.92
CA GLY A 38 -17.46 15.62 2.27
C GLY A 38 -17.20 14.18 2.74
N SER A 39 -16.49 13.99 3.86
CA SER A 39 -16.14 12.66 4.35
C SER A 39 -17.33 11.93 4.93
N PHE A 40 -17.63 10.75 4.38
CA PHE A 40 -18.70 9.87 4.86
C PHE A 40 -18.15 8.51 5.24
N TYR A 41 -18.67 7.97 6.35
CA TYR A 41 -18.41 6.60 6.75
C TYR A 41 -19.05 5.62 5.79
N THR A 42 -18.25 4.71 5.26
CA THR A 42 -18.78 3.58 4.50
C THR A 42 -19.03 2.41 5.46
N PRO A 43 -20.29 1.95 5.61
CA PRO A 43 -20.61 0.81 6.46
C PRO A 43 -19.79 -0.43 6.09
N ARG A 44 -19.44 -1.23 7.10
CA ARG A 44 -18.60 -2.42 6.92
C ARG A 44 -19.16 -3.40 5.90
N GLU A 45 -20.48 -3.60 5.90
CA GLU A 45 -21.14 -4.50 4.98
C GLU A 45 -20.98 -4.05 3.52
N ILE A 46 -20.99 -2.73 3.28
CA ILE A 46 -20.77 -2.17 1.93
C ILE A 46 -19.30 -2.34 1.54
N VAL A 47 -18.35 -2.05 2.44
CA VAL A 47 -16.93 -2.26 2.18
C VAL A 47 -16.67 -3.72 1.84
N GLN A 48 -17.18 -4.65 2.66
CA GLN A 48 -17.04 -6.09 2.47
C GLN A 48 -17.57 -6.52 1.10
N TYR A 49 -18.81 -6.16 0.78
CA TYR A 49 -19.44 -6.51 -0.49
C TYR A 49 -18.65 -6.00 -1.70
N MET A 50 -18.25 -4.72 -1.68
CA MET A 50 -17.50 -4.14 -2.79
C MET A 50 -16.11 -4.76 -2.95
N VAL A 51 -15.43 -5.05 -1.85
CA VAL A 51 -14.14 -5.74 -1.86
C VAL A 51 -14.27 -7.15 -2.41
N ASP A 52 -15.26 -7.91 -1.94
CA ASP A 52 -15.51 -9.28 -2.38
C ASP A 52 -15.78 -9.35 -3.89
N GLU A 53 -16.69 -8.51 -4.40
CA GLU A 53 -17.01 -8.48 -5.83
C GLU A 53 -15.83 -8.01 -6.69
N SER A 54 -15.00 -7.10 -6.18
CA SER A 54 -13.79 -6.64 -6.88
C SER A 54 -12.75 -7.77 -6.97
N LEU A 55 -12.51 -8.49 -5.88
CA LEU A 55 -11.58 -9.62 -5.84
C LEU A 55 -12.07 -10.80 -6.68
N VAL A 56 -13.37 -11.14 -6.62
CA VAL A 56 -13.95 -12.17 -7.49
C VAL A 56 -13.77 -11.80 -8.97
N THR A 57 -14.07 -10.56 -9.33
CA THR A 57 -13.93 -10.09 -10.72
C THR A 57 -12.47 -10.14 -11.18
N HIS A 58 -11.53 -9.75 -10.32
CA HIS A 58 -10.10 -9.83 -10.61
C HIS A 58 -9.65 -11.28 -10.81
N LEU A 59 -10.01 -12.20 -9.91
CA LEU A 59 -9.65 -13.61 -10.01
C LEU A 59 -10.27 -14.29 -11.23
N LYS A 60 -11.51 -13.94 -11.58
CA LYS A 60 -12.14 -14.42 -12.83
C LYS A 60 -11.36 -14.00 -14.07
N ARG A 61 -10.85 -12.79 -14.09
CA ARG A 61 -10.06 -12.25 -15.21
C ARG A 61 -8.67 -12.88 -15.30
N THR A 62 -8.03 -13.16 -14.17
CA THR A 62 -6.61 -13.56 -14.13
C THR A 62 -6.39 -15.06 -14.00
N VAL A 63 -7.32 -15.79 -13.39
CA VAL A 63 -7.21 -17.23 -13.15
C VAL A 63 -8.22 -18.03 -13.97
N GLY A 64 -9.50 -17.61 -13.97
CA GLY A 64 -10.53 -18.28 -14.80
C GLY A 64 -11.95 -18.06 -14.28
N ASN A 65 -12.92 -17.97 -15.21
CA ASN A 65 -14.32 -17.72 -14.87
C ASN A 65 -15.01 -18.96 -14.25
N GLU A 66 -14.54 -20.14 -14.55
CA GLU A 66 -15.13 -21.43 -14.14
C GLU A 66 -15.03 -21.67 -12.63
N LEU A 67 -14.16 -20.95 -11.94
CA LEU A 67 -13.90 -21.10 -10.50
C LEU A 67 -14.66 -20.07 -9.64
N GLU A 68 -15.62 -19.33 -10.19
CA GLU A 68 -16.32 -18.27 -9.44
C GLU A 68 -16.94 -18.76 -8.12
N SER A 69 -17.55 -19.96 -8.12
CA SER A 69 -18.11 -20.55 -6.89
C SER A 69 -17.05 -20.77 -5.82
N GLU A 70 -15.85 -21.19 -6.20
CA GLU A 70 -14.75 -21.42 -5.27
C GLU A 70 -14.17 -20.08 -4.76
N TYR A 71 -14.09 -19.05 -5.61
CA TYR A 71 -13.67 -17.71 -5.17
C TYR A 71 -14.62 -17.13 -4.12
N ARG A 72 -15.94 -17.30 -4.30
CA ARG A 72 -16.92 -16.84 -3.31
C ARG A 72 -16.82 -17.60 -2.00
N LYS A 73 -16.53 -18.91 -2.02
CA LYS A 73 -16.25 -19.70 -0.82
C LYS A 73 -14.97 -19.22 -0.11
N LEU A 74 -13.92 -18.87 -0.86
CA LEU A 74 -12.67 -18.35 -0.30
C LEU A 74 -12.84 -17.00 0.42
N LEU A 75 -13.84 -16.21 0.03
CA LEU A 75 -14.15 -14.90 0.65
C LEU A 75 -15.12 -15.02 1.82
N ASP A 76 -15.83 -16.14 1.93
CA ASP A 76 -16.75 -16.41 3.04
C ASP A 76 -15.96 -16.83 4.29
N TYR A 77 -16.38 -16.33 5.44
CA TYR A 77 -15.81 -16.71 6.74
C TYR A 77 -16.42 -18.00 7.33
N ALA A 78 -17.39 -18.60 6.64
CA ALA A 78 -17.89 -19.92 6.98
C ALA A 78 -16.86 -21.00 6.67
N ASP A 79 -16.93 -22.11 7.38
CA ASP A 79 -16.07 -23.28 7.14
C ASP A 79 -16.57 -24.06 5.92
N ASN A 80 -16.23 -23.57 4.74
CA ASN A 80 -16.62 -24.11 3.46
C ASN A 80 -15.56 -25.11 2.95
N GLU A 81 -16.01 -26.23 2.37
CA GLU A 81 -15.11 -27.11 1.64
C GLU A 81 -14.70 -26.43 0.30
N ILE A 82 -13.39 -26.21 0.14
CA ILE A 82 -12.80 -25.56 -1.02
C ILE A 82 -12.21 -26.62 -1.95
N LEU A 83 -12.78 -26.72 -3.16
CA LEU A 83 -12.41 -27.71 -4.15
C LEU A 83 -11.48 -27.11 -5.21
N LEU A 84 -10.23 -26.84 -4.84
CA LEU A 84 -9.19 -26.30 -5.71
C LEU A 84 -8.01 -27.27 -5.83
N THR A 85 -7.53 -27.46 -7.03
CA THR A 85 -6.26 -28.16 -7.29
C THR A 85 -5.07 -27.31 -6.80
N GLU A 86 -3.92 -27.94 -6.56
CA GLU A 86 -2.69 -27.23 -6.16
C GLU A 86 -2.26 -26.20 -7.20
N GLN A 87 -2.45 -26.49 -8.48
CA GLN A 87 -2.15 -25.55 -9.57
C GLN A 87 -3.07 -24.32 -9.54
N GLN A 88 -4.36 -24.52 -9.25
CA GLN A 88 -5.32 -23.41 -9.13
C GLN A 88 -5.02 -22.55 -7.89
N LYS A 89 -4.67 -23.16 -6.75
CA LYS A 89 -4.22 -22.42 -5.56
C LYS A 89 -3.01 -21.56 -5.86
N LEU A 90 -2.01 -22.11 -6.56
CA LEU A 90 -0.80 -21.36 -6.94
C LEU A 90 -1.14 -20.21 -7.90
N ALA A 91 -2.03 -20.43 -8.88
CA ALA A 91 -2.48 -19.37 -9.79
C ALA A 91 -3.19 -18.23 -9.06
N ILE A 92 -4.06 -18.55 -8.09
CA ILE A 92 -4.70 -17.54 -7.21
C ILE A 92 -3.65 -16.76 -6.42
N MET A 93 -2.68 -17.45 -5.83
CA MET A 93 -1.61 -16.79 -5.06
C MET A 93 -0.78 -15.84 -5.94
N GLN A 94 -0.41 -16.25 -7.15
CA GLN A 94 0.30 -15.40 -8.11
C GLN A 94 -0.53 -14.20 -8.56
N SER A 95 -1.83 -14.39 -8.77
CA SER A 95 -2.76 -13.32 -9.10
C SER A 95 -2.81 -12.27 -7.98
N LEU A 96 -2.96 -12.70 -6.72
CA LEU A 96 -2.99 -11.80 -5.57
C LEU A 96 -1.63 -11.12 -5.34
N TYR A 97 -0.51 -11.82 -5.58
CA TYR A 97 0.84 -11.27 -5.46
C TYR A 97 1.06 -10.06 -6.38
N ASN A 98 0.58 -10.14 -7.61
CA ASN A 98 0.77 -9.10 -8.62
C ASN A 98 -0.30 -8.01 -8.59
N CYS A 99 -1.43 -8.23 -7.92
CA CYS A 99 -2.58 -7.34 -7.94
C CYS A 99 -2.25 -5.95 -7.39
N LYS A 100 -2.52 -4.89 -8.18
CA LYS A 100 -2.36 -3.49 -7.79
C LYS A 100 -3.74 -2.86 -7.57
N ILE A 101 -4.01 -2.40 -6.36
CA ILE A 101 -5.31 -1.92 -5.93
C ILE A 101 -5.18 -0.48 -5.45
N LEU A 102 -5.98 0.41 -6.04
CA LEU A 102 -6.02 1.82 -5.68
C LEU A 102 -7.38 2.21 -5.12
N ASP A 103 -7.35 2.88 -3.98
CA ASP A 103 -8.46 3.70 -3.52
C ASP A 103 -8.10 5.19 -3.71
N PRO A 104 -8.69 5.87 -4.73
CA PRO A 104 -8.37 7.27 -5.05
C PRO A 104 -9.05 8.29 -4.12
N ALA A 105 -9.85 7.85 -3.14
CA ALA A 105 -10.53 8.68 -2.14
C ALA A 105 -10.60 7.93 -0.80
N CYS A 106 -9.43 7.44 -0.33
CA CYS A 106 -9.38 6.39 0.69
C CYS A 106 -9.83 6.81 2.09
N GLY A 107 -9.93 8.11 2.37
CA GLY A 107 -10.30 8.59 3.68
C GLY A 107 -9.42 8.00 4.78
N SER A 108 -10.04 7.46 5.82
CA SER A 108 -9.38 6.74 6.91
C SER A 108 -8.93 5.31 6.54
N GLY A 109 -9.03 4.90 5.27
CA GLY A 109 -8.55 3.60 4.76
C GLY A 109 -9.53 2.44 4.93
N ALA A 110 -10.85 2.67 4.85
CA ALA A 110 -11.84 1.61 5.02
C ALA A 110 -11.68 0.51 3.95
N PHE A 111 -11.69 0.87 2.67
CA PHE A 111 -11.48 -0.08 1.58
C PHE A 111 -10.09 -0.70 1.57
N PRO A 112 -8.99 0.07 1.67
CA PRO A 112 -7.66 -0.50 1.72
C PRO A 112 -7.46 -1.54 2.82
N VAL A 113 -8.00 -1.29 4.03
CA VAL A 113 -7.93 -2.27 5.14
C VAL A 113 -8.84 -3.47 4.88
N GLY A 114 -10.05 -3.27 4.32
CA GLY A 114 -10.94 -4.36 3.93
C GLY A 114 -10.31 -5.27 2.88
N VAL A 115 -9.64 -4.70 1.88
CA VAL A 115 -8.87 -5.44 0.86
C VAL A 115 -7.76 -6.26 1.52
N LEU A 116 -6.98 -5.66 2.42
CA LEU A 116 -5.91 -6.38 3.14
C LEU A 116 -6.46 -7.58 3.89
N GLN A 117 -7.57 -7.40 4.64
CA GLN A 117 -8.19 -8.46 5.42
C GLN A 117 -8.67 -9.62 4.53
N GLN A 118 -9.34 -9.32 3.41
CA GLN A 118 -9.85 -10.35 2.50
C GLN A 118 -8.74 -11.07 1.75
N MET A 119 -7.72 -10.37 1.27
CA MET A 119 -6.58 -11.03 0.61
C MET A 119 -5.83 -11.95 1.58
N VAL A 120 -5.62 -11.52 2.82
CA VAL A 120 -5.01 -12.36 3.87
C VAL A 120 -5.90 -13.57 4.16
N HIS A 121 -7.23 -13.39 4.23
CA HIS A 121 -8.18 -14.47 4.45
C HIS A 121 -8.11 -15.51 3.34
N ILE A 122 -8.12 -15.11 2.07
CA ILE A 122 -7.95 -16.02 0.93
C ILE A 122 -6.64 -16.81 1.04
N LEU A 123 -5.52 -16.10 1.27
CA LEU A 123 -4.20 -16.74 1.39
C LEU A 123 -4.17 -17.75 2.55
N LYS A 124 -4.82 -17.46 3.68
CA LYS A 124 -4.92 -18.37 4.81
C LYS A 124 -5.71 -19.62 4.49
N GLN A 125 -6.77 -19.52 3.69
CA GLN A 125 -7.59 -20.67 3.26
C GLN A 125 -6.82 -21.59 2.32
N ILE A 126 -6.03 -21.06 1.38
CA ILE A 126 -5.34 -21.86 0.36
C ILE A 126 -3.93 -22.31 0.77
N ASP A 127 -3.31 -21.64 1.74
CA ASP A 127 -1.96 -21.92 2.25
C ASP A 127 -1.88 -21.63 3.75
N PRO A 128 -2.51 -22.48 4.62
CA PRO A 128 -2.62 -22.22 6.05
C PRO A 128 -1.27 -22.10 6.76
N ASP A 129 -0.29 -22.91 6.36
CA ASP A 129 1.07 -22.97 6.94
C ASP A 129 2.07 -21.99 6.32
N ASN A 130 1.65 -21.15 5.38
CA ASN A 130 2.50 -20.20 4.64
C ASN A 130 3.62 -20.81 3.80
N SER A 131 3.69 -22.10 3.65
CA SER A 131 4.82 -22.76 3.01
C SER A 131 4.95 -22.39 1.53
N ARG A 132 3.84 -22.37 0.80
CA ARG A 132 3.82 -22.02 -0.63
C ARG A 132 4.06 -20.52 -0.84
N TRP A 133 3.41 -19.67 -0.05
CA TRP A 133 3.59 -18.22 -0.09
C TRP A 133 5.04 -17.84 0.14
N LYS A 134 5.67 -18.41 1.19
CA LYS A 134 7.09 -18.23 1.49
C LYS A 134 7.98 -18.64 0.33
N ASN A 135 7.78 -19.87 -0.20
CA ASN A 135 8.58 -20.39 -1.30
C ASN A 135 8.44 -19.54 -2.57
N MET A 136 7.24 -19.05 -2.86
CA MET A 136 7.00 -18.15 -3.99
C MET A 136 7.74 -16.84 -3.83
N LEU A 137 7.70 -16.20 -2.66
CA LEU A 137 8.43 -14.95 -2.39
C LEU A 137 9.95 -15.15 -2.48
N LEU A 138 10.47 -16.23 -1.92
CA LEU A 138 11.89 -16.58 -2.00
C LEU A 138 12.32 -16.83 -3.45
N GLN A 139 11.51 -17.56 -4.23
CA GLN A 139 11.80 -17.81 -5.63
C GLN A 139 11.88 -16.52 -6.45
N PHE A 140 10.94 -15.59 -6.26
CA PHE A 140 10.99 -14.29 -6.92
C PHE A 140 12.20 -13.44 -6.47
N ALA A 141 12.60 -13.50 -5.20
CA ALA A 141 13.76 -12.78 -4.72
C ALA A 141 15.09 -13.33 -5.27
N ILE A 142 15.14 -14.61 -5.62
CA ILE A 142 16.32 -15.27 -6.19
C ILE A 142 16.34 -15.14 -7.72
N ASP A 143 15.17 -15.10 -8.36
CA ASP A 143 15.05 -15.01 -9.82
C ASP A 143 15.56 -13.66 -10.33
N GLU A 144 16.65 -13.69 -11.09
CA GLU A 144 17.25 -12.50 -11.69
C GLU A 144 16.37 -11.84 -12.76
N THR A 145 15.40 -12.57 -13.29
CA THR A 145 14.46 -12.09 -14.30
C THR A 145 13.17 -11.56 -13.69
N ALA A 146 12.94 -11.76 -12.40
CA ALA A 146 11.76 -11.25 -11.73
C ALA A 146 11.73 -9.72 -11.78
N GLU A 147 10.63 -9.14 -12.22
CA GLU A 147 10.48 -7.70 -12.46
C GLU A 147 10.83 -6.85 -11.22
N ALA A 148 10.44 -7.33 -10.02
CA ALA A 148 10.73 -6.67 -8.75
C ALA A 148 12.23 -6.56 -8.43
N TYR A 149 13.04 -7.48 -8.97
CA TYR A 149 14.48 -7.59 -8.70
C TYR A 149 15.34 -7.37 -9.95
N LEU A 150 14.74 -6.96 -11.04
CA LEU A 150 15.44 -6.63 -12.26
C LEU A 150 16.48 -5.52 -11.97
N ASN A 151 17.74 -5.77 -12.29
CA ASN A 151 18.87 -4.89 -11.97
C ASN A 151 19.29 -4.81 -10.48
N SER A 152 18.81 -5.72 -9.61
CA SER A 152 19.31 -5.84 -8.24
C SER A 152 20.70 -6.47 -8.22
N THR A 153 21.54 -5.98 -7.29
CA THR A 153 22.83 -6.63 -7.02
C THR A 153 22.66 -7.96 -6.27
N ALA A 154 23.66 -8.82 -6.30
CA ALA A 154 23.65 -10.08 -5.54
C ALA A 154 23.51 -9.84 -4.02
N GLU A 155 24.03 -8.71 -3.50
CA GLU A 155 23.91 -8.32 -2.10
C GLU A 155 22.48 -7.91 -1.76
N GLU A 156 21.84 -7.09 -2.61
CA GLU A 156 20.45 -6.68 -2.45
C GLU A 156 19.48 -7.86 -2.46
N ARG A 157 19.73 -8.86 -3.31
CA ARG A 157 18.93 -10.09 -3.32
C ARG A 157 19.11 -10.93 -2.06
N ARG A 158 20.35 -11.02 -1.54
CA ARG A 158 20.60 -11.71 -0.25
C ARG A 158 19.91 -11.02 0.92
N GLU A 159 19.93 -9.68 0.96
CA GLU A 159 19.19 -8.92 1.96
C GLU A 159 17.68 -9.15 1.84
N ALA A 160 17.12 -9.15 0.63
CA ALA A 160 15.71 -9.44 0.39
C ALA A 160 15.31 -10.85 0.87
N VAL A 161 16.14 -11.87 0.56
CA VAL A 161 15.94 -13.25 1.05
C VAL A 161 15.94 -13.29 2.58
N ALA A 162 16.93 -12.65 3.23
CA ALA A 162 17.01 -12.61 4.68
C ALA A 162 15.81 -11.88 5.32
N ASP A 163 15.29 -10.84 4.68
CA ASP A 163 14.11 -10.13 5.17
C ASP A 163 12.84 -10.96 5.01
N ILE A 164 12.71 -11.71 3.91
CA ILE A 164 11.61 -12.67 3.71
C ILE A 164 11.69 -13.76 4.78
N GLU A 165 12.83 -14.44 4.94
CA GLU A 165 12.99 -15.50 5.95
C GLU A 165 12.62 -15.01 7.34
N ARG A 166 13.05 -13.81 7.71
CA ARG A 166 12.72 -13.22 9.01
C ARG A 166 11.24 -12.85 9.14
N ALA A 167 10.56 -12.44 8.06
CA ALA A 167 9.14 -12.15 8.11
C ALA A 167 8.31 -13.40 8.45
N PHE A 168 8.79 -14.58 8.03
CA PHE A 168 8.18 -15.88 8.31
C PHE A 168 8.74 -16.57 9.56
N ASP A 169 9.65 -15.94 10.32
CA ASP A 169 10.17 -16.52 11.54
C ASP A 169 9.10 -16.51 12.64
N GLU A 170 8.59 -17.69 12.97
CA GLU A 170 7.55 -17.88 13.98
C GLU A 170 8.01 -17.54 15.40
N ASN A 171 9.32 -17.38 15.65
CA ASN A 171 9.79 -16.92 16.97
C ASN A 171 9.53 -15.42 17.18
N VAL A 172 9.44 -14.64 16.09
CA VAL A 172 9.31 -13.18 16.14
C VAL A 172 7.99 -12.66 15.58
N ASN A 173 7.28 -13.46 14.77
CA ASN A 173 6.03 -13.05 14.13
C ASN A 173 4.95 -14.13 14.23
N TYR A 174 3.68 -13.70 14.12
CA TYR A 174 2.56 -14.59 13.84
C TYR A 174 2.44 -14.84 12.32
N PRO A 175 1.78 -15.93 11.89
CA PRO A 175 1.77 -16.34 10.47
C PRO A 175 1.27 -15.28 9.49
N ASP A 176 0.31 -14.43 9.90
CA ASP A 176 -0.27 -13.43 9.00
C ASP A 176 0.61 -12.19 8.80
N TYR A 177 1.65 -11.99 9.61
CA TYR A 177 2.58 -10.86 9.48
C TYR A 177 3.21 -10.77 8.08
N ALA A 178 3.77 -11.88 7.61
CA ALA A 178 4.45 -11.91 6.31
C ALA A 178 3.50 -11.70 5.12
N ARG A 179 2.27 -12.25 5.21
CA ARG A 179 1.21 -12.00 4.22
C ARG A 179 0.86 -10.53 4.16
N LYS A 180 0.54 -9.93 5.32
CA LYS A 180 0.19 -8.51 5.43
C LYS A 180 1.31 -7.61 4.96
N LEU A 181 2.55 -7.87 5.39
CA LEU A 181 3.70 -7.06 5.01
C LEU A 181 3.85 -6.97 3.50
N HIS A 182 3.82 -8.12 2.80
CA HIS A 182 3.95 -8.15 1.34
C HIS A 182 2.79 -7.42 0.65
N LEU A 183 1.54 -7.68 1.06
CA LEU A 183 0.36 -7.08 0.45
C LEU A 183 0.32 -5.55 0.62
N ILE A 184 0.70 -5.07 1.80
CA ILE A 184 0.80 -3.63 2.08
C ILE A 184 1.93 -3.01 1.24
N GLU A 185 3.06 -3.71 1.13
CA GLU A 185 4.22 -3.22 0.40
C GLU A 185 4.02 -3.16 -1.11
N ASN A 186 3.28 -4.12 -1.68
CA ASN A 186 3.28 -4.32 -3.12
C ASN A 186 1.91 -4.15 -3.79
N CYS A 187 0.81 -4.29 -3.06
CA CYS A 187 -0.51 -4.42 -3.65
C CYS A 187 -1.45 -3.24 -3.39
N ILE A 188 -1.37 -2.59 -2.21
CA ILE A 188 -2.41 -1.69 -1.73
C ILE A 188 -1.92 -0.24 -1.75
N TYR A 189 -2.70 0.65 -2.38
CA TYR A 189 -2.40 2.06 -2.56
C TYR A 189 -3.62 2.91 -2.21
N GLY A 190 -3.39 4.08 -1.61
CA GLY A 190 -4.45 5.00 -1.25
C GLY A 190 -4.08 6.45 -1.52
N VAL A 191 -5.06 7.21 -1.99
CA VAL A 191 -4.97 8.66 -2.18
C VAL A 191 -6.12 9.32 -1.47
N ASP A 192 -5.87 10.42 -0.82
CA ASP A 192 -6.90 11.29 -0.28
C ASP A 192 -6.41 12.74 -0.32
N ILE A 193 -7.32 13.69 -0.44
CA ILE A 193 -6.95 15.11 -0.45
C ILE A 193 -6.58 15.60 0.96
N GLN A 194 -6.99 14.89 2.01
CA GLN A 194 -6.77 15.27 3.40
C GLN A 194 -5.53 14.59 3.97
N PRO A 195 -4.46 15.32 4.33
CA PRO A 195 -3.26 14.75 4.94
C PRO A 195 -3.55 13.94 6.20
N ILE A 196 -4.48 14.41 7.04
CA ILE A 196 -4.83 13.71 8.28
C ILE A 196 -5.50 12.37 8.04
N ALA A 197 -6.35 12.24 7.01
CA ALA A 197 -6.97 10.97 6.62
C ALA A 197 -5.90 9.95 6.21
N ILE A 198 -4.92 10.38 5.42
CA ILE A 198 -3.76 9.56 5.03
C ILE A 198 -2.95 9.09 6.24
N GLN A 199 -2.70 9.96 7.23
CA GLN A 199 -1.98 9.56 8.45
C GLN A 199 -2.73 8.48 9.23
N ILE A 200 -4.06 8.56 9.30
CA ILE A 200 -4.88 7.57 9.96
C ILE A 200 -4.90 6.26 9.20
N SER A 201 -5.00 6.30 7.88
CA SER A 201 -4.86 5.10 7.05
C SER A 201 -3.53 4.42 7.33
N LYS A 202 -2.42 5.14 7.33
CA LYS A 202 -1.08 4.61 7.67
C LYS A 202 -1.04 4.00 9.07
N LEU A 203 -1.64 4.66 10.06
CA LEU A 203 -1.68 4.16 11.43
C LEU A 203 -2.48 2.84 11.54
N ARG A 204 -3.59 2.71 10.82
CA ARG A 204 -4.36 1.45 10.78
C ARG A 204 -3.54 0.30 10.20
N PHE A 205 -2.83 0.53 9.11
CA PHE A 205 -1.91 -0.48 8.54
C PHE A 205 -0.78 -0.82 9.49
N PHE A 206 -0.23 0.16 10.19
CA PHE A 206 0.76 -0.09 11.23
C PHE A 206 0.23 -1.00 12.32
N ILE A 207 -0.92 -0.67 12.90
CA ILE A 207 -1.54 -1.48 13.95
C ILE A 207 -1.76 -2.90 13.44
N SER A 208 -2.25 -3.07 12.19
CA SER A 208 -2.49 -4.39 11.61
C SER A 208 -1.22 -5.25 11.48
N LEU A 209 -0.04 -4.61 11.36
CA LEU A 209 1.25 -5.31 11.35
C LEU A 209 1.81 -5.55 12.75
N VAL A 210 1.63 -4.59 13.67
CA VAL A 210 2.17 -4.70 15.04
C VAL A 210 1.52 -5.82 15.82
N ILE A 211 0.21 -6.01 15.69
CA ILE A 211 -0.52 -7.08 16.37
C ILE A 211 -0.04 -8.50 15.98
N ASP A 212 0.58 -8.63 14.82
CA ASP A 212 1.14 -9.90 14.34
C ASP A 212 2.63 -10.06 14.66
N GLN A 213 3.23 -9.17 15.44
CA GLN A 213 4.60 -9.30 15.92
C GLN A 213 4.63 -9.82 17.37
N LYS A 214 5.57 -10.71 17.66
CA LYS A 214 5.77 -11.24 19.01
C LYS A 214 6.73 -10.34 19.78
N ARG A 215 6.26 -9.88 20.92
CA ARG A 215 7.06 -9.06 21.83
C ARG A 215 8.11 -9.92 22.57
N ASN A 216 9.34 -9.42 22.65
CA ASN A 216 10.39 -9.92 23.54
C ASN A 216 10.56 -9.02 24.77
N ASN A 217 11.45 -9.41 25.70
CA ASN A 217 11.68 -8.68 26.94
C ASN A 217 12.86 -7.69 26.87
N ASN A 218 13.37 -7.36 25.69
CA ASN A 218 14.53 -6.48 25.50
C ASN A 218 14.12 -5.07 25.10
N PRO A 219 14.10 -4.06 26.00
CA PRO A 219 13.78 -2.68 25.66
C PRO A 219 14.78 -2.03 24.71
N ALA A 220 16.06 -2.48 24.75
CA ALA A 220 17.10 -1.92 23.87
C ALA A 220 16.88 -2.30 22.40
N ASP A 221 16.12 -3.37 22.12
CA ASP A 221 15.70 -3.79 20.79
C ASP A 221 14.21 -3.46 20.53
N ASN A 222 13.72 -2.38 21.10
CA ASN A 222 12.31 -1.98 21.00
C ASN A 222 11.33 -3.16 21.26
N PHE A 223 11.64 -4.01 22.24
CA PHE A 223 10.90 -5.23 22.57
C PHE A 223 10.73 -6.21 21.39
N GLY A 224 11.62 -6.18 20.40
CA GLY A 224 11.55 -6.98 19.19
C GLY A 224 10.60 -6.46 18.12
N ILE A 225 9.85 -5.40 18.42
CA ILE A 225 8.88 -4.80 17.48
C ILE A 225 9.62 -4.02 16.40
N ARG A 226 9.39 -4.37 15.16
CA ARG A 226 9.95 -3.67 14.00
C ARG A 226 9.31 -2.31 13.80
N PRO A 227 10.08 -1.31 13.38
CA PRO A 227 9.52 -0.04 12.97
C PRO A 227 8.61 -0.22 11.75
N LEU A 228 7.71 0.72 11.57
CA LEU A 228 6.82 0.83 10.42
C LEU A 228 7.56 0.69 9.10
N PRO A 229 7.03 -0.11 8.17
CA PRO A 229 7.37 0.06 6.76
C PRO A 229 7.05 1.49 6.31
N ASN A 230 7.74 1.97 5.29
CA ASN A 230 7.54 3.33 4.79
C ASN A 230 6.26 3.43 3.96
N LEU A 231 5.13 3.67 4.64
CA LEU A 231 3.81 3.78 4.02
C LEU A 231 3.62 5.09 3.23
N GLU A 232 4.57 6.04 3.32
CA GLU A 232 4.55 7.28 2.55
C GLU A 232 4.59 7.03 1.03
N ALA A 233 5.18 5.92 0.61
CA ALA A 233 5.19 5.50 -0.79
C ALA A 233 3.92 4.75 -1.24
N LYS A 234 2.95 4.54 -0.34
CA LYS A 234 1.72 3.78 -0.60
C LYS A 234 0.46 4.59 -0.36
N PHE A 235 0.53 5.53 0.56
CA PHE A 235 -0.58 6.40 0.93
C PHE A 235 -0.13 7.85 0.83
N VAL A 236 -0.71 8.60 -0.10
CA VAL A 236 -0.31 9.97 -0.39
C VAL A 236 -1.47 10.95 -0.28
N ALA A 237 -1.20 12.14 0.27
CA ALA A 237 -2.14 13.23 0.23
C ALA A 237 -2.03 13.94 -1.13
N ALA A 238 -3.08 13.83 -1.96
CA ALA A 238 -3.08 14.37 -3.32
C ALA A 238 -4.49 14.58 -3.86
N ASN A 239 -4.62 15.46 -4.84
CA ASN A 239 -5.86 15.62 -5.60
C ASN A 239 -5.93 14.57 -6.71
N SER A 240 -6.65 13.48 -6.48
CA SER A 240 -6.78 12.36 -7.41
C SER A 240 -7.54 12.68 -8.70
N LEU A 241 -8.25 13.83 -8.77
CA LEU A 241 -8.99 14.26 -9.94
C LEU A 241 -8.14 15.05 -10.96
N LEU A 242 -6.97 15.53 -10.54
CA LEU A 242 -6.08 16.34 -11.38
C LEU A 242 -4.80 15.57 -11.68
N GLY A 243 -4.68 15.11 -12.93
CA GLY A 243 -3.45 14.49 -13.44
C GLY A 243 -2.35 15.51 -13.73
N LEU A 244 -1.11 15.03 -13.78
CA LEU A 244 -0.01 15.82 -14.31
C LEU A 244 -0.17 15.96 -15.83
N LYS A 245 -0.26 17.21 -16.32
CA LYS A 245 -0.31 17.47 -17.77
C LYS A 245 1.07 17.25 -18.36
N ARG A 246 1.23 16.20 -19.14
CA ARG A 246 2.43 15.92 -19.93
C ARG A 246 2.20 16.39 -21.37
N THR A 247 3.22 16.93 -22.02
CA THR A 247 3.17 17.28 -23.44
C THR A 247 3.34 16.04 -24.31
N GLU A 248 2.94 16.10 -25.60
CA GLU A 248 3.13 14.97 -26.52
C GLU A 248 4.62 14.60 -26.70
N ALA A 249 5.53 15.54 -26.50
CA ALA A 249 6.97 15.29 -26.49
C ALA A 249 7.43 14.33 -25.38
N SER A 250 6.64 14.16 -24.31
CA SER A 250 6.91 13.20 -23.23
C SER A 250 6.81 11.73 -23.65
N LEU A 251 6.25 11.44 -24.84
CA LEU A 251 6.20 10.10 -25.42
C LEU A 251 7.59 9.58 -25.87
N PHE A 252 8.57 10.46 -25.99
CA PHE A 252 9.96 10.09 -26.26
C PHE A 252 10.78 10.13 -24.95
N ASP A 253 10.53 9.16 -24.08
CA ASP A 253 11.30 8.95 -22.86
C ASP A 253 12.81 8.92 -23.17
N SER A 254 13.55 9.92 -22.73
CA SER A 254 14.99 9.83 -22.83
C SER A 254 15.52 8.75 -21.91
N GLU A 255 16.51 8.01 -22.35
CA GLU A 255 17.12 6.93 -21.55
C GLU A 255 17.66 7.46 -20.21
N GLU A 256 18.06 8.72 -20.16
CA GLU A 256 18.52 9.42 -18.97
C GLU A 256 17.41 9.58 -17.93
N ILE A 257 16.20 9.99 -18.34
CA ILE A 257 15.04 10.08 -17.44
C ILE A 257 14.68 8.68 -16.92
N LYS A 258 14.61 7.68 -17.80
CA LYS A 258 14.34 6.27 -17.40
C LYS A 258 15.35 5.74 -16.39
N GLN A 259 16.62 6.08 -16.55
CA GLN A 259 17.65 5.69 -15.61
C GLN A 259 17.46 6.33 -14.24
N LYS A 260 17.12 7.62 -14.20
CA LYS A 260 16.82 8.34 -12.95
C LYS A 260 15.56 7.82 -12.27
N GLU A 261 14.51 7.52 -13.02
CA GLU A 261 13.29 6.90 -12.50
C GLU A 261 13.55 5.52 -11.89
N ARG A 262 14.39 4.69 -12.54
CA ARG A 262 14.85 3.41 -11.96
C ARG A 262 15.59 3.61 -10.64
N GLN A 263 16.51 4.58 -10.59
CA GLN A 263 17.22 4.94 -9.34
C GLN A 263 16.24 5.42 -8.25
N LEU A 264 15.24 6.21 -8.62
CA LEU A 264 14.21 6.68 -7.70
C LEU A 264 13.36 5.52 -7.15
N LYS A 265 12.97 4.57 -7.99
CA LYS A 265 12.26 3.35 -7.57
C LYS A 265 13.08 2.54 -6.56
N ILE A 266 14.37 2.34 -6.84
CA ILE A 266 15.31 1.66 -5.95
C ILE A 266 15.46 2.42 -4.62
N ALA A 267 15.64 3.75 -4.66
CA ALA A 267 15.77 4.55 -3.45
C ALA A 267 14.52 4.49 -2.57
N LYS A 268 13.31 4.53 -3.17
CA LYS A 268 12.04 4.35 -2.45
C LYS A 268 11.95 2.97 -1.79
N HIS A 269 12.33 1.91 -2.49
CA HIS A 269 12.36 0.56 -1.93
C HIS A 269 13.36 0.45 -0.76
N LYS A 270 14.55 1.04 -0.90
CA LYS A 270 15.57 1.05 0.18
C LYS A 270 15.14 1.84 1.41
N ILE A 271 14.32 2.88 1.28
CA ILE A 271 13.71 3.53 2.44
C ILE A 271 12.77 2.56 3.15
N PHE A 272 11.96 1.82 2.38
CA PHE A 272 11.00 0.88 2.95
C PHE A 272 11.68 -0.20 3.79
N SER A 273 12.77 -0.77 3.28
CA SER A 273 13.55 -1.82 3.95
C SER A 273 14.53 -1.31 5.02
N ALA A 274 14.82 0.01 5.07
CA ALA A 274 15.82 0.56 5.97
C ALA A 274 15.41 0.47 7.45
N ARG A 275 16.27 -0.11 8.27
CA ARG A 275 16.05 -0.35 9.71
C ARG A 275 16.56 0.79 10.60
N ARG A 276 17.64 1.47 10.18
CA ARG A 276 18.29 2.52 10.97
C ARG A 276 17.78 3.90 10.56
N PRO A 277 17.48 4.80 11.50
CA PRO A 277 17.06 6.17 11.21
C PRO A 277 18.02 6.90 10.25
N THR A 278 19.33 6.75 10.46
CA THR A 278 20.37 7.34 9.61
C THR A 278 20.34 6.81 8.17
N THR A 279 20.04 5.52 7.99
CA THR A 279 19.90 4.90 6.66
C THR A 279 18.62 5.39 5.99
N LYS A 280 17.50 5.50 6.74
CA LYS A 280 16.26 6.09 6.22
C LYS A 280 16.46 7.53 5.77
N GLU A 281 17.13 8.34 6.57
CA GLU A 281 17.43 9.73 6.24
C GLU A 281 18.31 9.86 4.99
N LYS A 282 19.36 9.04 4.87
CA LYS A 282 20.18 8.98 3.65
C LYS A 282 19.33 8.75 2.40
N TRP A 283 18.46 7.73 2.43
CA TRP A 283 17.64 7.39 1.27
C TRP A 283 16.52 8.41 1.01
N ARG A 284 15.98 9.06 2.06
CA ARG A 284 15.08 10.21 1.91
C ARG A 284 15.73 11.35 1.14
N ASN A 285 16.94 11.73 1.54
CA ASN A 285 17.70 12.77 0.84
C ASN A 285 17.97 12.39 -0.61
N GLU A 286 18.27 11.12 -0.87
CA GLU A 286 18.48 10.61 -2.24
C GLU A 286 17.18 10.67 -3.08
N VAL A 287 16.03 10.31 -2.52
CA VAL A 287 14.72 10.47 -3.17
C VAL A 287 14.44 11.92 -3.52
N VAL A 288 14.67 12.85 -2.59
CA VAL A 288 14.48 14.29 -2.83
C VAL A 288 15.40 14.78 -3.96
N ARG A 289 16.67 14.38 -3.94
CA ARG A 289 17.65 14.74 -4.99
C ARG A 289 17.23 14.24 -6.36
N LEU A 290 16.94 12.94 -6.47
CA LEU A 290 16.55 12.30 -7.73
C LEU A 290 15.28 12.92 -8.32
N ARG A 291 14.31 13.24 -7.47
CA ARG A 291 13.06 13.89 -7.92
C ARG A 291 13.29 15.25 -8.50
N LYS A 292 14.16 16.05 -7.88
CA LYS A 292 14.53 17.35 -8.40
C LYS A 292 15.25 17.22 -9.76
N GLU A 293 16.22 16.31 -9.85
CA GLU A 293 16.94 16.05 -11.11
C GLU A 293 16.00 15.61 -12.24
N ILE A 294 15.00 14.73 -11.94
CA ILE A 294 14.02 14.30 -12.94
C ILE A 294 13.12 15.49 -13.35
N ALA A 295 12.65 16.31 -12.40
CA ALA A 295 11.83 17.47 -12.72
C ALA A 295 12.58 18.47 -13.60
N ASP A 296 13.86 18.72 -13.31
CA ASP A 296 14.73 19.59 -14.12
C ASP A 296 14.92 19.01 -15.53
N LEU A 297 15.17 17.71 -15.68
CA LEU A 297 15.30 17.04 -16.98
C LEU A 297 14.00 17.03 -17.78
N LEU A 298 12.85 16.84 -17.13
CA LEU A 298 11.54 16.89 -17.80
C LEU A 298 11.25 18.30 -18.33
N LEU A 299 11.65 19.32 -17.59
CA LEU A 299 11.53 20.71 -18.00
C LEU A 299 12.48 21.04 -19.16
N GLU A 300 13.76 20.66 -19.05
CA GLU A 300 14.77 20.89 -20.08
C GLU A 300 14.40 20.25 -21.43
N LYS A 301 13.72 19.11 -21.39
CA LYS A 301 13.27 18.37 -22.59
C LYS A 301 11.86 18.75 -23.07
N ASP A 302 11.29 19.83 -22.56
CA ASP A 302 9.92 20.28 -22.87
C ASP A 302 8.81 19.22 -22.65
N CYS A 303 9.08 18.25 -21.78
CA CYS A 303 8.11 17.20 -21.46
C CYS A 303 6.98 17.71 -20.55
N ILE A 304 7.26 18.74 -19.75
CA ILE A 304 6.31 19.41 -18.85
C ILE A 304 6.55 20.91 -18.84
N GLY A 305 5.52 21.69 -18.48
CA GLY A 305 5.66 23.14 -18.33
C GLY A 305 6.33 23.53 -17.00
N ASN A 306 6.74 24.80 -16.91
CA ASN A 306 7.39 25.35 -15.70
C ASN A 306 6.57 25.16 -14.43
N GLU A 307 5.24 25.31 -14.49
CA GLU A 307 4.34 25.13 -13.35
C GLU A 307 4.35 23.68 -12.84
N GLN A 308 4.25 22.72 -13.76
CA GLN A 308 4.29 21.29 -13.42
C GLN A 308 5.66 20.88 -12.87
N ALA A 309 6.76 21.39 -13.45
CA ALA A 309 8.10 21.14 -12.93
C ALA A 309 8.26 21.66 -11.50
N ALA A 310 7.74 22.87 -11.22
CA ALA A 310 7.75 23.43 -9.88
C ALA A 310 6.90 22.59 -8.89
N GLN A 311 5.71 22.14 -9.31
CA GLN A 311 4.86 21.26 -8.50
C GLN A 311 5.55 19.93 -8.18
N LEU A 312 6.20 19.29 -9.16
CA LEU A 312 6.96 18.07 -8.97
C LEU A 312 8.14 18.24 -8.02
N ALA A 313 8.89 19.34 -8.17
CA ALA A 313 10.06 19.62 -7.34
C ALA A 313 9.67 19.97 -5.89
N GLN A 314 8.55 20.67 -5.69
CA GLN A 314 8.09 21.10 -4.36
C GLN A 314 7.37 20.00 -3.58
N TRP A 315 6.70 19.05 -4.27
CA TRP A 315 5.99 17.99 -3.56
C TRP A 315 6.97 17.10 -2.79
N ASP A 316 6.82 17.02 -1.47
CA ASP A 316 7.56 16.11 -0.61
C ASP A 316 6.63 15.03 -0.06
N MET A 317 6.86 13.77 -0.46
CA MET A 317 6.08 12.63 0.04
C MET A 317 6.22 12.41 1.55
N PHE A 318 7.24 12.99 2.18
CA PHE A 318 7.50 12.88 3.61
C PHE A 318 6.89 14.04 4.42
N ASP A 319 6.44 15.11 3.75
CA ASP A 319 5.65 16.15 4.40
C ASP A 319 4.22 15.65 4.63
N GLN A 320 3.91 15.40 5.90
CA GLN A 320 2.64 14.83 6.32
C GLN A 320 1.53 15.88 6.50
N ASN A 321 1.82 17.16 6.29
CA ASN A 321 0.89 18.26 6.56
C ASN A 321 0.35 18.90 5.28
N THR A 322 0.94 18.62 4.15
CA THR A 322 0.54 19.18 2.85
C THR A 322 -0.01 18.10 1.90
N PHE A 323 -0.80 18.52 0.93
CA PHE A 323 -1.25 17.63 -0.15
C PHE A 323 -0.70 18.11 -1.50
N ALA A 324 -0.50 17.18 -2.42
CA ALA A 324 -0.16 17.51 -3.80
C ALA A 324 -1.40 18.01 -4.55
N PRO A 325 -1.31 19.11 -5.32
CA PRO A 325 -2.43 19.58 -6.14
C PRO A 325 -2.72 18.69 -7.36
N PHE A 326 -1.95 17.63 -7.55
CA PHE A 326 -2.05 16.67 -8.66
C PHE A 326 -1.85 15.25 -8.15
N PHE A 327 -2.25 14.28 -8.96
CA PHE A 327 -1.96 12.85 -8.75
C PHE A 327 -1.36 12.24 -10.01
N ASP A 328 -0.22 11.60 -9.90
CA ASP A 328 0.44 10.84 -10.96
C ASP A 328 0.91 9.48 -10.40
N PRO A 329 0.33 8.35 -10.85
CA PRO A 329 0.65 7.02 -10.31
C PRO A 329 2.10 6.62 -10.54
N GLU A 330 2.68 6.98 -11.68
CA GLU A 330 4.07 6.67 -11.99
C GLU A 330 5.01 7.44 -11.07
N TRP A 331 4.79 8.75 -10.94
CA TRP A 331 5.60 9.60 -10.10
C TRP A 331 5.49 9.28 -8.62
N MET A 332 4.26 9.07 -8.13
CA MET A 332 4.00 8.88 -6.70
C MET A 332 4.25 7.45 -6.25
N PHE A 333 3.84 6.46 -7.04
CA PHE A 333 3.87 5.04 -6.65
C PHE A 333 4.86 4.21 -7.48
N GLY A 334 5.34 4.71 -8.60
CA GLY A 334 6.19 3.97 -9.56
C GLY A 334 5.39 2.98 -10.41
N ILE A 335 4.08 3.20 -10.58
CA ILE A 335 3.17 2.33 -11.33
C ILE A 335 2.91 2.96 -12.70
N LYS A 336 3.39 2.29 -13.76
CA LYS A 336 3.26 2.72 -15.16
C LYS A 336 2.02 2.14 -15.84
N GLU A 337 1.72 0.89 -15.59
CA GLU A 337 0.69 0.12 -16.30
C GLU A 337 -0.72 0.30 -15.73
N GLY A 338 -0.88 1.13 -14.67
CA GLY A 338 -2.14 1.33 -13.98
C GLY A 338 -2.41 0.33 -12.87
N PHE A 339 -3.66 0.25 -12.44
CA PHE A 339 -4.11 -0.60 -11.35
C PHE A 339 -5.07 -1.67 -11.84
N ASP A 340 -5.02 -2.84 -11.22
CA ASP A 340 -5.93 -3.95 -11.52
C ASP A 340 -7.33 -3.72 -10.98
N ILE A 341 -7.42 -3.08 -9.81
CA ILE A 341 -8.67 -2.75 -9.13
C ILE A 341 -8.64 -1.28 -8.73
N LEU A 342 -9.70 -0.54 -9.10
CA LEU A 342 -10.04 0.75 -8.50
C LEU A 342 -11.28 0.57 -7.64
N ILE A 343 -11.20 0.92 -6.36
CA ILE A 343 -12.30 0.81 -5.41
C ILE A 343 -12.38 2.06 -4.54
N ALA A 344 -13.52 2.74 -4.53
CA ALA A 344 -13.69 3.96 -3.76
C ALA A 344 -15.16 4.26 -3.47
N ASN A 345 -15.39 5.08 -2.46
CA ASN A 345 -16.64 5.79 -2.24
C ASN A 345 -16.34 7.29 -2.09
N PRO A 346 -16.16 8.02 -3.22
CA PRO A 346 -15.81 9.42 -3.19
C PRO A 346 -16.94 10.28 -2.60
N PRO A 347 -16.64 11.47 -2.05
CA PRO A 347 -17.65 12.35 -1.49
C PRO A 347 -18.66 12.79 -2.55
N TYR A 348 -19.94 12.78 -2.18
CA TYR A 348 -21.02 13.29 -3.01
C TYR A 348 -21.13 14.81 -2.84
N ILE A 349 -20.93 15.55 -3.92
CA ILE A 349 -21.17 16.99 -3.94
C ILE A 349 -22.62 17.19 -4.40
N SER A 350 -23.48 17.71 -3.51
CA SER A 350 -24.78 18.21 -3.92
C SER A 350 -24.58 19.53 -4.67
N THR A 351 -24.89 19.55 -5.94
CA THR A 351 -24.95 20.77 -6.76
C THR A 351 -26.12 21.64 -6.30
#